data_c16e5c976460752651dc892e476547fe
#
_entry.id   c16e5c976460752651dc892e476547fe
#
_cell.length_a   1.000
_cell.length_b   1.000
_cell.length_c   1.000
_cell.angle_alpha   90.00
_cell.angle_beta   90.00
_cell.angle_gamma   90.00
#
_symmetry.space_group_name_H-M   'P 1'
#
loop_
_entity.id
_entity.type
_entity.pdbx_description
1 polymer ?
#
loop_
_entity_poly.entity_id
_entity_poly.type
_entity_poly.pdbx_seq_one_letter_code
_entity_poly.pdbx_strand_id
1 'polypeptide(L)'
;GAQNFIIGYRLSPEEIHSTDIGYTYKESLQLVEAIVKEELDYIHLSLWGGYDSKPEGADQSFGSLFKAALDDETKLIIVGDVFSEEAARDAVENYTDIIAVGRGTLVDPEFGHKIMTGKGDTIVHEVTPEHVPNMHLTPGLFEAFTRTDALGLPPLPGAESIYDQHRGTYDNHPLAIPYVEQ
;
A
#
# COMPACT_ATOMS: atom_id res chain seq x y z
N GLY A 1 -17.21 -20.35 18.86
CA GLY A 1 -16.48 -19.51 17.94
C GLY A 1 -17.05 -19.63 16.55
N ALA A 2 -17.03 -18.59 15.75
CA ALA A 2 -17.46 -18.63 14.36
C ALA A 2 -16.46 -19.53 13.59
N GLN A 3 -16.86 -20.74 13.28
CA GLN A 3 -16.16 -21.59 12.31
C GLN A 3 -16.28 -20.91 10.95
N ASN A 4 -15.17 -20.74 10.24
CA ASN A 4 -15.04 -20.10 8.93
C ASN A 4 -14.99 -18.54 8.94
N PHE A 5 -14.49 -17.93 9.99
CA PHE A 5 -14.17 -16.51 9.99
C PHE A 5 -12.67 -16.32 9.68
N ILE A 6 -12.34 -15.51 8.67
CA ILE A 6 -10.96 -15.21 8.32
C ILE A 6 -10.39 -14.21 9.33
N ILE A 7 -9.29 -14.57 9.99
CA ILE A 7 -8.63 -13.74 10.99
C ILE A 7 -7.20 -13.45 10.54
N GLY A 8 -6.83 -12.19 10.44
CA GLY A 8 -5.47 -11.78 10.12
C GLY A 8 -4.96 -10.69 11.04
N TYR A 9 -3.66 -10.50 11.02
CA TYR A 9 -3.01 -9.45 11.78
C TYR A 9 -2.19 -8.55 10.84
N ARG A 10 -2.39 -7.23 10.95
CA ARG A 10 -1.66 -6.24 10.14
C ARG A 10 -0.71 -5.45 11.03
N LEU A 11 0.54 -5.30 10.56
CA LEU A 11 1.57 -4.55 11.27
C LEU A 11 2.50 -3.83 10.28
N SER A 12 3.11 -2.74 10.76
CA SER A 12 4.35 -2.24 10.15
C SER A 12 5.49 -3.17 10.57
N PRO A 13 6.42 -3.55 9.68
CA PRO A 13 7.51 -4.44 10.08
C PRO A 13 8.50 -3.75 11.02
N GLU A 14 8.59 -2.41 10.97
CA GLU A 14 9.39 -1.60 11.88
C GLU A 14 8.78 -0.19 12.00
N GLU A 15 9.02 0.47 13.12
CA GLU A 15 8.63 1.86 13.38
C GLU A 15 9.89 2.66 13.74
N ILE A 16 10.56 3.17 12.69
CA ILE A 16 11.78 3.95 12.79
C ILE A 16 11.54 5.31 12.15
N HIS A 17 11.54 6.36 12.97
CA HIS A 17 11.31 7.74 12.55
C HIS A 17 12.55 8.58 12.88
N SER A 18 13.53 8.61 11.98
CA SER A 18 14.81 9.28 12.19
C SER A 18 15.55 8.73 13.42
N THR A 19 15.62 9.49 14.52
CA THR A 19 16.26 9.08 15.78
C THR A 19 15.30 8.42 16.77
N ASP A 20 14.01 8.45 16.49
CA ASP A 20 12.99 7.82 17.33
C ASP A 20 12.71 6.41 16.82
N ILE A 21 13.06 5.43 17.64
CA ILE A 21 12.92 4.00 17.33
C ILE A 21 11.84 3.43 18.25
N GLY A 22 10.67 3.18 17.72
CA GLY A 22 9.60 2.48 18.40
C GLY A 22 9.94 0.98 18.54
N TYR A 23 10.15 0.32 17.40
CA TYR A 23 10.61 -1.06 17.33
C TYR A 23 11.24 -1.34 15.95
N THR A 24 12.05 -2.38 15.88
CA THR A 24 12.73 -2.85 14.68
C THR A 24 12.05 -4.09 14.11
N TYR A 25 12.39 -4.47 12.88
CA TYR A 25 11.91 -5.70 12.25
C TYR A 25 12.22 -6.96 13.07
N LYS A 26 13.26 -6.95 13.89
CA LYS A 26 13.64 -8.11 14.73
C LYS A 26 12.63 -8.37 15.85
N GLU A 27 12.10 -7.29 16.42
CA GLU A 27 11.08 -7.38 17.48
C GLU A 27 9.71 -7.74 16.89
N SER A 28 9.38 -7.21 15.72
CA SER A 28 8.15 -7.58 15.03
C SER A 28 8.16 -9.01 14.48
N LEU A 29 9.33 -9.55 14.09
CA LEU A 29 9.46 -10.98 13.79
C LEU A 29 9.17 -11.85 15.01
N GLN A 30 9.69 -11.50 16.19
CA GLN A 30 9.38 -12.23 17.43
C GLN A 30 7.88 -12.21 17.75
N LEU A 31 7.22 -11.06 17.51
CA LEU A 31 5.76 -10.96 17.65
C LEU A 31 5.07 -11.91 16.67
N VAL A 32 5.45 -11.90 15.38
CA VAL A 32 4.83 -12.75 14.35
C VAL A 32 5.01 -14.22 14.69
N GLU A 33 6.21 -14.66 15.09
CA GLU A 33 6.48 -16.04 15.54
C GLU A 33 5.62 -16.46 16.74
N ALA A 34 5.22 -15.50 17.57
CA ALA A 34 4.35 -15.78 18.70
C ALA A 34 2.87 -15.90 18.28
N ILE A 35 2.38 -14.94 17.46
CA ILE A 35 0.94 -14.87 17.12
C ILE A 35 0.52 -15.85 16.02
N VAL A 36 1.44 -16.33 15.17
CA VAL A 36 1.15 -17.38 14.18
C VAL A 36 0.63 -18.67 14.85
N LYS A 37 1.06 -18.93 16.08
CA LYS A 37 0.58 -20.08 16.89
C LYS A 37 -0.91 -19.99 17.29
N GLU A 38 -1.53 -18.84 17.10
CA GLU A 38 -2.96 -18.60 17.38
C GLU A 38 -3.87 -18.87 16.16
N GLU A 39 -3.38 -19.64 15.18
CA GLU A 39 -4.13 -20.08 13.99
C GLU A 39 -4.68 -18.90 13.16
N LEU A 40 -3.80 -17.95 12.79
CA LEU A 40 -4.14 -16.84 11.91
C LEU A 40 -4.18 -17.29 10.44
N ASP A 41 -5.15 -16.78 9.67
CA ASP A 41 -5.22 -17.02 8.22
C ASP A 41 -4.16 -16.22 7.46
N TYR A 42 -3.81 -15.01 7.93
CA TYR A 42 -2.78 -14.19 7.28
C TYR A 42 -2.08 -13.20 8.20
N ILE A 43 -0.87 -12.84 7.81
CA ILE A 43 -0.13 -11.66 8.28
C ILE A 43 -0.07 -10.64 7.12
N HIS A 44 -0.37 -9.36 7.41
CA HIS A 44 -0.31 -8.28 6.43
C HIS A 44 0.75 -7.25 6.81
N LEU A 45 1.82 -7.16 6.02
CA LEU A 45 2.86 -6.16 6.19
C LEU A 45 2.49 -4.85 5.50
N SER A 46 2.54 -3.76 6.27
CA SER A 46 2.37 -2.40 5.76
C SER A 46 3.74 -1.77 5.53
N LEU A 47 4.22 -1.80 4.30
CA LEU A 47 5.50 -1.23 3.94
C LEU A 47 5.35 0.24 3.51
N TRP A 48 6.31 1.07 3.93
CA TRP A 48 6.44 2.46 3.46
C TRP A 48 7.11 2.54 2.08
N GLY A 49 8.03 1.62 1.83
CA GLY A 49 8.71 1.48 0.55
C GLY A 49 8.03 0.50 -0.41
N GLY A 50 8.76 0.07 -1.43
CA GLY A 50 8.31 -0.96 -2.35
C GLY A 50 8.12 -2.31 -1.68
N TYR A 51 7.37 -3.20 -2.32
CA TYR A 51 7.13 -4.58 -1.87
C TYR A 51 8.43 -5.40 -1.72
N ASP A 52 9.51 -5.00 -2.39
CA ASP A 52 10.85 -5.59 -2.38
C ASP A 52 11.80 -4.96 -1.35
N SER A 53 11.33 -3.96 -0.59
CA SER A 53 12.15 -3.22 0.37
C SER A 53 12.75 -4.10 1.45
N LYS A 54 13.89 -3.64 2.00
CA LYS A 54 14.70 -4.36 2.99
C LYS A 54 14.87 -3.51 4.25
N PRO A 55 14.96 -4.14 5.43
CA PRO A 55 15.41 -3.44 6.62
C PRO A 55 16.84 -2.91 6.44
N GLU A 56 17.19 -1.83 7.11
CA GLU A 56 18.55 -1.31 7.09
C GLU A 56 19.55 -2.37 7.61
N GLY A 57 20.60 -2.61 6.83
CA GLY A 57 21.66 -3.58 7.14
C GLY A 57 21.26 -5.05 6.97
N ALA A 58 20.11 -5.35 6.39
CA ALA A 58 19.71 -6.72 6.07
C ALA A 58 19.95 -7.05 4.58
N ASP A 59 20.33 -8.28 4.30
CA ASP A 59 20.49 -8.79 2.91
C ASP A 59 19.14 -9.20 2.29
N GLN A 60 18.19 -9.62 3.11
CA GLN A 60 16.87 -10.12 2.69
C GLN A 60 15.80 -9.03 2.77
N SER A 61 14.78 -9.13 1.91
CA SER A 61 13.61 -8.27 1.95
C SER A 61 12.74 -8.55 3.18
N PHE A 62 11.89 -7.57 3.55
CA PHE A 62 10.86 -7.80 4.57
C PHE A 62 9.99 -9.01 4.22
N GLY A 63 9.57 -9.14 2.95
CA GLY A 63 8.80 -10.28 2.49
C GLY A 63 9.47 -11.61 2.79
N SER A 64 10.75 -11.76 2.42
CA SER A 64 11.50 -12.99 2.66
C SER A 64 11.68 -13.31 4.14
N LEU A 65 12.00 -12.29 4.95
CA LEU A 65 12.20 -12.46 6.39
C LEU A 65 10.90 -12.89 7.10
N PHE A 66 9.80 -12.23 6.81
CA PHE A 66 8.52 -12.52 7.45
C PHE A 66 7.90 -13.82 6.94
N LYS A 67 8.05 -14.14 5.66
CA LYS A 67 7.56 -15.41 5.12
C LYS A 67 8.27 -16.61 5.78
N ALA A 68 9.54 -16.49 6.10
CA ALA A 68 10.29 -17.54 6.81
C ALA A 68 9.86 -17.73 8.28
N ALA A 69 9.15 -16.77 8.86
CA ALA A 69 8.60 -16.83 10.22
C ALA A 69 7.16 -17.39 10.28
N LEU A 70 6.51 -17.61 9.13
CA LEU A 70 5.17 -18.17 9.04
C LEU A 70 5.20 -19.69 8.93
N ASP A 71 4.10 -20.32 9.26
CA ASP A 71 3.81 -21.72 8.93
C ASP A 71 3.20 -21.85 7.51
N ASP A 72 2.95 -23.07 7.06
CA ASP A 72 2.43 -23.35 5.72
C ASP A 72 0.97 -22.87 5.52
N GLU A 73 0.23 -22.74 6.60
CA GLU A 73 -1.21 -22.38 6.57
C GLU A 73 -1.41 -20.86 6.52
N THR A 74 -0.58 -20.08 7.23
CA THR A 74 -0.67 -18.63 7.31
C THR A 74 -0.13 -17.95 6.05
N LYS A 75 -0.94 -17.11 5.39
CA LYS A 75 -0.54 -16.41 4.17
C LYS A 75 0.09 -15.05 4.47
N LEU A 76 1.09 -14.68 3.69
CA LEU A 76 1.68 -13.36 3.74
C LEU A 76 0.98 -12.42 2.75
N ILE A 77 0.55 -11.26 3.23
CA ILE A 77 0.08 -10.14 2.40
C ILE A 77 1.07 -8.99 2.54
N ILE A 78 1.47 -8.39 1.43
CA ILE A 78 2.30 -7.18 1.42
C ILE A 78 1.59 -6.06 0.68
N VAL A 79 1.73 -4.83 1.17
CA VAL A 79 1.41 -3.60 0.44
C VAL A 79 2.67 -2.76 0.28
N GLY A 80 2.97 -2.31 -0.93
CA GLY A 80 4.13 -1.45 -1.21
C GLY A 80 4.29 -1.18 -2.71
N ASP A 81 4.03 0.04 -3.14
CA ASP A 81 4.36 0.64 -4.46
C ASP A 81 4.08 -0.23 -5.72
N VAL A 82 2.91 -0.87 -5.76
CA VAL A 82 2.48 -1.64 -6.94
C VAL A 82 1.57 -0.79 -7.81
N PHE A 83 2.03 -0.48 -9.03
CA PHE A 83 1.31 0.33 -10.02
C PHE A 83 1.20 -0.33 -11.40
N SER A 84 1.73 -1.53 -11.60
CA SER A 84 1.69 -2.25 -12.89
C SER A 84 1.41 -3.74 -12.70
N GLU A 85 1.02 -4.42 -13.77
CA GLU A 85 0.89 -5.88 -13.78
C GLU A 85 2.24 -6.56 -13.51
N GLU A 86 3.32 -6.04 -14.10
CA GLU A 86 4.67 -6.57 -13.90
C GLU A 86 5.07 -6.53 -12.42
N ALA A 87 4.89 -5.37 -11.76
CA ALA A 87 5.16 -5.24 -10.33
C ALA A 87 4.27 -6.16 -9.47
N ALA A 88 2.98 -6.29 -9.81
CA ALA A 88 2.08 -7.18 -9.09
C ALA A 88 2.50 -8.65 -9.23
N ARG A 89 2.92 -9.07 -10.43
CA ARG A 89 3.39 -10.41 -10.71
C ARG A 89 4.70 -10.71 -9.99
N ASP A 90 5.69 -9.83 -10.11
CA ASP A 90 6.97 -9.95 -9.41
C ASP A 90 6.79 -10.06 -7.89
N ALA A 91 5.90 -9.22 -7.32
CA ALA A 91 5.60 -9.27 -5.90
C ALA A 91 5.10 -10.64 -5.45
N VAL A 92 4.13 -11.22 -6.18
CA VAL A 92 3.54 -12.53 -5.83
C VAL A 92 4.50 -13.69 -6.11
N GLU A 93 5.31 -13.60 -7.16
CA GLU A 93 6.26 -14.65 -7.50
C GLU A 93 7.45 -14.73 -6.52
N ASN A 94 7.90 -13.57 -5.99
CA ASN A 94 9.17 -13.50 -5.28
C ASN A 94 9.09 -13.08 -3.80
N TYR A 95 8.01 -12.41 -3.36
CA TYR A 95 8.00 -11.74 -2.04
C TYR A 95 6.82 -12.07 -1.14
N THR A 96 5.65 -12.43 -1.69
CA THR A 96 4.41 -12.57 -0.90
C THR A 96 3.45 -13.59 -1.52
N ASP A 97 2.48 -14.07 -0.75
CA ASP A 97 1.42 -14.93 -1.29
C ASP A 97 0.29 -14.11 -1.92
N ILE A 98 0.04 -12.92 -1.38
CA ILE A 98 -1.02 -12.00 -1.83
C ILE A 98 -0.46 -10.58 -1.84
N ILE A 99 -0.71 -9.83 -2.90
CA ILE A 99 -0.35 -8.42 -2.97
C ILE A 99 -1.57 -7.53 -2.70
N ALA A 100 -1.42 -6.57 -1.79
CA ALA A 100 -2.41 -5.53 -1.57
C ALA A 100 -2.02 -4.27 -2.35
N VAL A 101 -2.95 -3.75 -3.14
CA VAL A 101 -2.73 -2.57 -3.99
C VAL A 101 -3.59 -1.43 -3.47
N GLY A 102 -2.94 -0.37 -2.97
CA GLY A 102 -3.59 0.85 -2.47
C GLY A 102 -3.62 1.94 -3.53
N ARG A 103 -2.56 2.75 -3.58
CA ARG A 103 -2.49 3.91 -4.49
C ARG A 103 -2.66 3.55 -5.98
N GLY A 104 -2.20 2.37 -6.41
CA GLY A 104 -2.41 1.90 -7.78
C GLY A 104 -3.88 1.80 -8.18
N THR A 105 -4.76 1.36 -7.25
CA THR A 105 -6.21 1.30 -7.50
C THR A 105 -6.91 2.66 -7.38
N LEU A 106 -6.29 3.64 -6.73
CA LEU A 106 -6.77 5.03 -6.76
C LEU A 106 -6.47 5.70 -8.10
N VAL A 107 -5.34 5.36 -8.71
CA VAL A 107 -5.00 5.83 -10.07
C VAL A 107 -5.83 5.10 -11.11
N ASP A 108 -5.89 3.76 -11.04
CA ASP A 108 -6.68 2.94 -11.95
C ASP A 108 -7.66 2.03 -11.19
N PRO A 109 -8.94 2.43 -11.07
CA PRO A 109 -9.95 1.64 -10.35
C PRO A 109 -10.17 0.24 -10.94
N GLU A 110 -9.84 0.03 -12.21
CA GLU A 110 -9.95 -1.27 -12.89
C GLU A 110 -8.69 -2.13 -12.79
N PHE A 111 -7.68 -1.73 -12.01
CA PHE A 111 -6.38 -2.37 -11.89
C PHE A 111 -6.48 -3.91 -11.80
N GLY A 112 -7.19 -4.44 -10.82
CA GLY A 112 -7.34 -5.88 -10.64
C GLY A 112 -8.12 -6.55 -11.77
N HIS A 113 -9.17 -5.90 -12.28
CA HIS A 113 -9.95 -6.41 -13.40
C HIS A 113 -9.12 -6.51 -14.68
N LYS A 114 -8.28 -5.52 -14.95
CA LYS A 114 -7.38 -5.52 -16.12
C LYS A 114 -6.38 -6.67 -16.05
N ILE A 115 -5.78 -6.93 -14.90
CA ILE A 115 -4.89 -8.09 -14.72
C ILE A 115 -5.65 -9.41 -14.96
N MET A 116 -6.80 -9.61 -14.32
CA MET A 116 -7.59 -10.84 -14.45
C MET A 116 -8.07 -11.11 -15.87
N THR A 117 -8.26 -10.08 -16.68
CA THR A 117 -8.74 -10.21 -18.07
C THR A 117 -7.64 -10.14 -19.12
N GLY A 118 -6.35 -10.14 -18.71
CA GLY A 118 -5.19 -10.09 -19.61
C GLY A 118 -5.01 -8.75 -20.31
N LYS A 119 -5.44 -7.67 -19.67
CA LYS A 119 -5.32 -6.28 -20.13
C LYS A 119 -4.38 -5.44 -19.26
N GLY A 120 -3.44 -6.08 -18.59
CA GLY A 120 -2.52 -5.41 -17.67
C GLY A 120 -1.67 -4.32 -18.32
N ASP A 121 -1.39 -4.45 -19.62
CA ASP A 121 -0.73 -3.43 -20.44
C ASP A 121 -1.53 -2.12 -20.59
N THR A 122 -2.81 -2.13 -20.24
CA THR A 122 -3.69 -0.94 -20.26
C THR A 122 -3.84 -0.27 -18.89
N ILE A 123 -3.16 -0.77 -17.86
CA ILE A 123 -3.18 -0.14 -16.54
C ILE A 123 -2.57 1.25 -16.61
N VAL A 124 -3.26 2.22 -16.04
CA VAL A 124 -2.75 3.60 -15.90
C VAL A 124 -1.88 3.68 -14.65
N HIS A 125 -0.65 4.16 -14.82
CA HIS A 125 0.37 4.15 -13.74
C HIS A 125 0.48 5.48 -13.00
N GLU A 126 0.01 6.57 -13.62
CA GLU A 126 0.13 7.92 -13.09
C GLU A 126 -1.11 8.76 -13.39
N VAL A 127 -1.30 9.78 -12.58
CA VAL A 127 -2.39 10.74 -12.77
C VAL A 127 -2.01 11.72 -13.88
N THR A 128 -2.92 11.87 -14.86
CA THR A 128 -2.84 12.94 -15.87
C THR A 128 -4.16 13.70 -15.92
N PRO A 129 -4.18 14.96 -16.42
CA PRO A 129 -5.42 15.75 -16.53
C PRO A 129 -6.54 15.00 -17.27
N GLU A 130 -6.19 14.26 -18.31
CA GLU A 130 -7.13 13.50 -19.14
C GLU A 130 -7.68 12.27 -18.40
N HIS A 131 -6.90 11.72 -17.44
CA HIS A 131 -7.29 10.51 -16.70
C HIS A 131 -8.12 10.80 -15.45
N VAL A 132 -7.99 12.00 -14.87
CA VAL A 132 -8.70 12.39 -13.63
C VAL A 132 -10.19 12.01 -13.60
N PRO A 133 -10.99 12.21 -14.67
CA PRO A 133 -12.40 11.81 -14.65
C PRO A 133 -12.63 10.30 -14.47
N ASN A 134 -11.67 9.48 -14.86
CA ASN A 134 -11.76 8.01 -14.82
C ASN A 134 -11.34 7.43 -13.46
N MET A 135 -10.74 8.23 -12.59
CA MET A 135 -10.33 7.79 -11.25
C MET A 135 -11.53 7.63 -10.30
N HIS A 136 -12.66 8.25 -10.61
CA HIS A 136 -13.89 8.20 -9.80
C HIS A 136 -13.72 8.62 -8.33
N LEU A 137 -12.69 9.41 -8.03
CA LEU A 137 -12.47 9.95 -6.69
C LEU A 137 -13.42 11.10 -6.42
N THR A 138 -13.90 11.18 -5.18
CA THR A 138 -14.58 12.40 -4.73
C THR A 138 -13.58 13.57 -4.69
N PRO A 139 -14.05 14.83 -4.82
CA PRO A 139 -13.15 15.98 -4.79
C PRO A 139 -12.22 16.03 -3.57
N GLY A 140 -12.74 15.74 -2.38
CA GLY A 140 -11.94 15.74 -1.15
C GLY A 140 -10.88 14.61 -1.12
N LEU A 141 -11.20 13.40 -1.62
CA LEU A 141 -10.22 12.32 -1.74
C LEU A 141 -9.17 12.63 -2.80
N PHE A 142 -9.60 13.19 -3.93
CA PHE A 142 -8.68 13.61 -4.99
C PHE A 142 -7.65 14.61 -4.45
N GLU A 143 -8.11 15.66 -3.77
CA GLU A 143 -7.24 16.64 -3.13
C GLU A 143 -6.31 15.98 -2.11
N ALA A 144 -6.84 15.13 -1.21
CA ALA A 144 -6.05 14.47 -0.17
C ALA A 144 -4.93 13.58 -0.72
N PHE A 145 -5.14 12.91 -1.84
CA PHE A 145 -4.14 12.00 -2.44
C PHE A 145 -3.25 12.63 -3.51
N THR A 146 -3.53 13.85 -3.93
CA THR A 146 -2.69 14.55 -4.91
C THR A 146 -1.78 15.60 -4.26
N ARG A 147 -2.05 16.03 -3.03
CA ARG A 147 -1.20 16.97 -2.28
C ARG A 147 -0.05 16.26 -1.58
N THR A 148 1.09 16.95 -1.53
CA THR A 148 2.32 16.43 -0.91
C THR A 148 2.28 16.36 0.62
N ASP A 149 1.35 17.07 1.25
CA ASP A 149 1.25 17.26 2.71
C ASP A 149 -0.03 16.64 3.32
N ALA A 150 -0.91 16.09 2.48
CA ALA A 150 -2.15 15.52 2.97
C ALA A 150 -1.95 14.09 3.49
N LEU A 151 -2.56 13.78 4.63
CA LEU A 151 -2.60 12.44 5.23
C LEU A 151 -1.23 11.82 5.59
N GLY A 152 -0.11 12.55 5.45
CA GLY A 152 1.23 12.01 5.68
C GLY A 152 1.63 10.88 4.74
N LEU A 153 0.92 10.69 3.63
CA LEU A 153 1.19 9.67 2.62
C LEU A 153 1.88 10.30 1.40
N PRO A 154 2.72 9.55 0.69
CA PRO A 154 3.22 10.01 -0.61
C PRO A 154 2.05 10.30 -1.55
N PRO A 155 2.12 11.39 -2.36
CA PRO A 155 1.08 11.69 -3.34
C PRO A 155 0.98 10.57 -4.39
N LEU A 156 -0.11 10.55 -5.15
CA LEU A 156 -0.24 9.66 -6.29
C LEU A 156 0.83 10.00 -7.34
N PRO A 157 1.38 9.02 -8.04
CA PRO A 157 2.31 9.28 -9.16
C PRO A 157 1.66 10.22 -10.18
N GLY A 158 2.40 11.19 -10.69
CA GLY A 158 1.91 12.18 -11.65
C GLY A 158 1.08 13.32 -11.06
N ALA A 159 0.81 13.30 -9.74
CA ALA A 159 -0.02 14.32 -9.09
C ALA A 159 0.55 15.74 -9.24
N GLU A 160 1.88 15.88 -9.32
CA GLU A 160 2.55 17.15 -9.55
C GLU A 160 2.14 17.82 -10.86
N SER A 161 1.74 17.04 -11.87
CA SER A 161 1.33 17.56 -13.18
C SER A 161 -0.03 18.27 -13.15
N ILE A 162 -0.83 17.99 -12.14
CA ILE A 162 -2.22 18.48 -12.03
C ILE A 162 -2.44 19.37 -10.81
N TYR A 163 -1.51 19.41 -9.87
CA TYR A 163 -1.66 20.12 -8.60
C TYR A 163 -2.03 21.59 -8.78
N ASP A 164 -1.31 22.30 -9.64
CA ASP A 164 -1.58 23.73 -9.90
C ASP A 164 -2.85 23.97 -10.72
N GLN A 165 -3.27 23.00 -11.54
CA GLN A 165 -4.47 23.11 -12.36
C GLN A 165 -5.77 22.99 -11.55
N HIS A 166 -5.71 22.23 -10.45
CA HIS A 166 -6.87 21.95 -9.62
C HIS A 166 -6.82 22.62 -8.25
N ARG A 167 -5.78 23.40 -7.97
CA ARG A 167 -5.64 24.14 -6.72
C ARG A 167 -6.83 25.07 -6.52
N GLY A 168 -7.52 24.93 -5.40
CA GLY A 168 -8.70 25.71 -5.08
C GLY A 168 -9.99 25.28 -5.79
N THR A 169 -9.96 24.35 -6.74
CA THR A 169 -11.18 23.86 -7.40
C THR A 169 -12.15 23.20 -6.41
N TYR A 170 -11.63 22.63 -5.35
CA TYR A 170 -12.39 21.90 -4.33
C TYR A 170 -12.46 22.61 -2.99
N ASP A 171 -11.86 23.79 -2.83
CA ASP A 171 -11.81 24.54 -1.57
C ASP A 171 -13.21 24.84 -0.98
N ASN A 172 -14.22 24.98 -1.84
CA ASN A 172 -15.60 25.22 -1.45
C ASN A 172 -16.50 23.98 -1.54
N HIS A 173 -15.93 22.79 -1.78
CA HIS A 173 -16.73 21.57 -1.85
C HIS A 173 -17.13 21.14 -0.43
N PRO A 174 -18.41 20.69 -0.20
CA PRO A 174 -18.88 20.28 1.13
C PRO A 174 -18.07 19.17 1.80
N LEU A 175 -17.31 18.39 1.02
CA LEU A 175 -16.43 17.31 1.48
C LEU A 175 -14.94 17.71 1.44
N ALA A 176 -14.61 18.96 1.12
CA ALA A 176 -13.22 19.42 1.18
C ALA A 176 -12.75 19.43 2.64
N ILE A 177 -11.56 18.85 2.86
CA ILE A 177 -10.91 18.92 4.16
C ILE A 177 -10.40 20.35 4.32
N PRO A 178 -10.77 21.09 5.37
CA PRO A 178 -10.24 22.43 5.59
C PRO A 178 -8.72 22.39 5.68
N TYR A 179 -8.05 23.20 4.87
CA TYR A 179 -6.61 23.39 4.99
C TYR A 179 -6.31 24.08 6.33
N VAL A 180 -5.56 23.42 7.19
CA VAL A 180 -5.00 24.02 8.40
C VAL A 180 -3.53 24.35 8.10
N GLU A 181 -3.25 25.63 7.84
CA GLU A 181 -1.86 26.09 7.82
C GLU A 181 -1.24 25.82 9.20
N GLN A 182 -0.15 25.03 9.23
CA GLN A 182 0.68 24.83 10.41
C GLN A 182 1.83 25.83 10.44
#